data_80f2640a0ae601513bc5216e10a6e379
#
_entry.id   80f2640a0ae601513bc5216e10a6e379
#
_cell.length_a   1.000
_cell.length_b   1.000
_cell.length_c   1.000
_cell.angle_alpha   90.00
_cell.angle_beta   90.00
_cell.angle_gamma   90.00
#
_symmetry.space_group_name_H-M   'P 1'
#
loop_
_entity.id
_entity.type
_entity.pdbx_description
1 polymer ?
#
loop_
_entity_poly.entity_id
_entity_poly.type
_entity_poly.pdbx_seq_one_letter_code
_entity_poly.pdbx_strand_id
1 'polypeptide(L)' 'MKYMVHRFDMRMTTDQHKLERFLNSLEGQVIAVIPNVTHGPMLVPTVNFVLIVEQVG' A
#
# COMPACT_ATOMS: atom_id res chain seq x y z
N MET A 1 -0.57 19.99 -9.80
CA MET A 1 -0.38 18.58 -9.44
C MET A 1 -1.23 18.23 -8.25
N LYS A 2 -1.94 17.14 -8.34
CA LYS A 2 -2.73 16.64 -7.23
C LYS A 2 -2.22 15.26 -6.84
N TYR A 3 -2.27 14.99 -5.55
CA TYR A 3 -1.91 13.68 -5.02
C TYR A 3 -3.10 13.09 -4.31
N MET A 4 -3.27 11.80 -4.47
CA MET A 4 -4.25 11.03 -3.71
C MET A 4 -3.51 9.97 -2.91
N VAL A 5 -3.91 9.81 -1.66
CA VAL A 5 -3.33 8.80 -0.79
C VAL A 5 -4.38 7.73 -0.54
N HIS A 6 -4.06 6.50 -0.91
CA HIS A 6 -4.94 5.36 -0.73
C HIS A 6 -4.39 4.50 0.39
N ARG A 7 -5.26 4.08 1.30
CA ARG A 7 -4.90 3.10 2.30
C ARG A 7 -5.30 1.72 1.81
N PHE A 8 -4.34 0.82 1.73
CA PHE A 8 -4.58 -0.55 1.32
C PHE A 8 -4.21 -1.49 2.46
N ASP A 9 -5.23 -2.13 3.05
CA ASP A 9 -5.01 -3.09 4.11
C ASP A 9 -4.58 -4.41 3.49
N MET A 10 -3.43 -4.90 3.90
CA MET A 10 -2.90 -6.15 3.34
C MET A 10 -2.31 -7.04 4.41
N ARG A 11 -2.43 -8.33 4.19
CA ARG A 11 -1.73 -9.35 4.95
C ARG A 11 -0.62 -9.92 4.09
N MET A 12 0.51 -10.13 4.69
CA MET A 12 1.81 -10.23 4.03
C MET A 12 1.95 -11.24 2.90
N THR A 13 1.19 -12.31 2.82
CA THR A 13 1.49 -13.36 1.85
C THR A 13 0.39 -13.65 0.85
N THR A 14 -0.83 -13.23 1.15
CA THR A 14 -1.97 -13.58 0.31
C THR A 14 -2.51 -12.45 -0.53
N ASP A 15 -2.04 -11.22 -0.26
CA ASP A 15 -2.63 -10.03 -0.84
C ASP A 15 -1.84 -9.45 -2.01
N GLN A 16 -0.82 -10.16 -2.48
CA GLN A 16 0.00 -9.69 -3.59
C GLN A 16 -0.84 -9.42 -4.85
N HIS A 17 -1.74 -10.34 -5.18
CA HIS A 17 -2.58 -10.19 -6.36
C HIS A 17 -3.60 -9.06 -6.20
N LYS A 18 -4.11 -8.87 -4.99
CA LYS A 18 -5.01 -7.77 -4.70
C LYS A 18 -4.33 -6.43 -4.86
N LEU A 19 -3.11 -6.33 -4.35
CA LEU A 19 -2.31 -5.12 -4.47
C LEU A 19 -2.01 -4.83 -5.95
N GLU A 20 -1.62 -5.84 -6.71
CA GLU A 20 -1.35 -5.69 -8.12
C GLU A 20 -2.57 -5.18 -8.88
N ARG A 21 -3.73 -5.76 -8.64
CA ARG A 21 -4.98 -5.31 -9.25
C ARG A 21 -5.31 -3.88 -8.86
N PHE A 22 -5.11 -3.54 -7.59
CA PHE A 22 -5.37 -2.20 -7.11
C PHE A 22 -4.47 -1.19 -7.82
N LEU A 23 -3.18 -1.46 -7.89
CA LEU A 23 -2.23 -0.57 -8.55
C LEU A 23 -2.57 -0.40 -10.04
N ASN A 24 -2.99 -1.48 -10.70
CA ASN A 24 -3.35 -1.43 -12.11
C ASN A 24 -4.68 -0.71 -12.36
N SER A 25 -5.51 -0.54 -11.32
CA SER A 25 -6.78 0.17 -11.45
C SER A 25 -6.64 1.68 -11.32
N LEU A 26 -5.48 2.16 -10.86
CA LEU A 26 -5.26 3.59 -10.66
C LEU A 26 -5.04 4.28 -11.99
N GLU A 27 -5.66 5.46 -12.15
CA GLU A 27 -5.53 6.24 -13.38
C GLU A 27 -4.25 7.06 -13.42
N GLY A 28 -3.75 7.44 -12.26
CA GLY A 28 -2.55 8.24 -12.15
C GLY A 28 -1.28 7.42 -12.03
N GLN A 29 -0.21 8.08 -11.68
CA GLN A 29 1.09 7.45 -11.51
C GLN A 29 1.35 7.18 -10.03
N VAL A 30 1.70 5.96 -9.68
CA VAL A 30 2.11 5.63 -8.32
C VAL A 30 3.52 6.14 -8.12
N ILE A 31 3.68 7.06 -7.16
CA ILE A 31 4.99 7.67 -6.89
C ILE A 31 5.61 7.19 -5.58
N ALA A 32 4.81 6.62 -4.69
CA ALA A 32 5.33 6.10 -3.44
C ALA A 32 4.39 5.04 -2.88
N VAL A 33 4.97 4.05 -2.22
CA VAL A 33 4.24 3.06 -1.43
C VAL A 33 4.90 3.05 -0.07
N ILE A 34 4.15 3.43 0.95
CA ILE A 34 4.66 3.58 2.31
C ILE A 34 4.04 2.52 3.20
N PRO A 35 4.80 1.48 3.58
CA PRO A 35 4.26 0.45 4.45
C PRO A 35 4.19 0.94 5.89
N ASN A 36 3.12 0.57 6.59
CA ASN A 36 3.03 0.75 8.02
C ASN A 36 3.48 -0.52 8.70
N VAL A 37 4.62 -0.46 9.34
CA VAL A 37 5.22 -1.61 10.02
C VAL A 37 4.99 -1.50 11.51
N THR A 38 4.36 -2.52 12.08
CA THR A 38 4.20 -2.62 13.52
C THR A 38 4.99 -3.83 14.03
N HIS A 39 5.43 -3.74 15.28
CA HIS A 39 6.10 -4.87 15.91
C HIS A 39 5.06 -5.65 16.69
N GLY A 40 4.79 -6.87 16.24
CA GLY A 40 3.91 -7.78 16.94
C GLY A 40 4.58 -8.43 18.15
N PRO A 41 3.89 -9.39 18.78
CA PRO A 41 4.49 -10.17 19.85
C PRO A 41 5.78 -10.83 19.35
N MET A 42 6.79 -10.91 20.19
CA MET A 42 8.11 -11.44 19.85
C MET A 42 8.92 -10.57 18.89
N LEU A 43 8.59 -9.28 18.77
CA LEU A 43 9.33 -8.30 17.97
C LEU A 43 9.40 -8.63 16.47
N VAL A 44 8.47 -9.42 15.99
CA VAL A 44 8.39 -9.71 14.54
C VAL A 44 7.72 -8.54 13.84
N PRO A 45 8.39 -7.89 12.86
CA PRO A 45 7.77 -6.81 12.12
C PRO A 45 6.62 -7.33 11.25
N THR A 46 5.50 -6.64 11.30
CA THR A 46 4.32 -7.00 10.53
C THR A 46 3.81 -5.79 9.77
N VAL A 47 3.55 -5.94 8.49
CA VAL A 47 2.93 -4.89 7.69
C VAL A 47 1.41 -5.02 7.84
N ASN A 48 0.77 -3.97 8.38
CA ASN A 48 -0.68 -3.93 8.58
C ASN A 48 -1.39 -3.34 7.36
N PHE A 49 -0.83 -2.29 6.82
CA PHE A 49 -1.38 -1.64 5.63
C PHE A 49 -0.27 -0.88 4.93
N VAL A 50 -0.54 -0.49 3.69
CA VAL A 50 0.34 0.40 2.95
C VAL A 50 -0.43 1.64 2.55
N LEU A 51 0.26 2.76 2.52
CA LEU A 51 -0.26 4.00 1.94
C LEU A 51 0.33 4.13 0.53
N ILE A 52 -0.54 4.25 -0.44
CA ILE A 52 -0.14 4.36 -1.84
C ILE A 52 -0.42 5.78 -2.27
N VAL A 53 0.63 6.48 -2.68
CA VAL A 53 0.52 7.86 -3.13
C VAL A 53 0.47 7.86 -4.65
N GLU A 54 -0.65 8.35 -5.17
CA GLU A 54 -0.90 8.46 -6.60
C GLU A 54 -0.84 9.92 -7.00
N GLN A 55 -0.13 10.22 -8.06
CA GLN A 55 -0.14 11.55 -8.66
C GLN A 55 -1.20 11.60 -9.76
N VAL A 56 -2.16 12.49 -9.61
CA VAL A 56 -3.25 12.70 -10.58
C VAL A 56 -3.24 14.14 -11.07
N GLY A 57 -3.30 14.30 -12.35
CA GLY A 57 -3.31 15.65 -12.97
C GLY A 57 -1.96 16.21 -13.34
#